data_b4790dacbe3527a5492c98fc3d9eec17
#
_entry.id   b4790dacbe3527a5492c98fc3d9eec17
#
_cell.length_a   1.000
_cell.length_b   1.000
_cell.length_c   1.000
_cell.angle_alpha   90.00
_cell.angle_beta   90.00
_cell.angle_gamma   90.00
#
_symmetry.space_group_name_H-M   'P 1'
#
loop_
_entity.id
_entity.type
_entity.pdbx_description
1 polymer ?
#
loop_
_entity_poly.entity_id
_entity_poly.type
_entity_poly.pdbx_seq_one_letter_code
_entity_poly.pdbx_strand_id
1 'polypeptide(L)'
;MKKILLAGIALVLASCGEKAPYEGTYEGTFPCADCDGINVSLTIGKDTYTSEEVMEELTDKDNGTVSYDAQNKVLTLISEKENGKTQQYQVKEDGSIVFLDEGKEITGALASYYILKKK
;
A
#
# COMPACT_ATOMS: atom_id res chain seq x y z
N MET A 1 -18.39 39.26 -8.14
CA MET A 1 -18.11 38.91 -8.12
C MET A 1 -17.56 38.26 -7.69
N LYS A 2 -17.78 38.37 -7.55
CA LYS A 2 -17.38 37.83 -7.35
C LYS A 2 -17.03 36.91 -6.89
N LYS A 3 -17.26 36.85 -6.82
CA LYS A 3 -17.04 36.04 -6.62
C LYS A 3 -16.59 35.11 -6.35
N ILE A 4 -16.86 35.21 -6.41
CA ILE A 4 -16.61 34.37 -6.47
C ILE A 4 -15.94 33.52 -6.17
N LEU A 5 -16.12 33.79 -6.24
CA LEU A 5 -15.63 33.12 -6.30
C LEU A 5 -15.13 32.32 -5.84
N LEU A 6 -15.42 32.46 -5.78
CA LEU A 6 -15.09 31.75 -5.64
C LEU A 6 -14.80 30.83 -5.29
N ALA A 7 -15.12 30.97 -5.36
CA ALA A 7 -15.02 30.11 -5.34
C ALA A 7 -14.47 29.22 -5.16
N GLY A 8 -14.44 29.37 -5.32
CA GLY A 8 -14.09 28.72 -5.59
C GLY A 8 -13.42 28.01 -5.08
N ILE A 9 -13.46 28.32 -4.91
CA ILE A 9 -12.84 27.82 -4.73
C ILE A 9 -12.52 26.92 -4.16
N ALA A 10 -12.93 26.97 -4.01
CA ALA A 10 -12.80 26.29 -3.74
C ALA A 10 -12.66 25.31 -3.65
N LEU A 11 -12.86 25.15 -3.96
CA LEU A 11 -12.71 24.31 -4.23
C LEU A 11 -12.01 23.61 -4.30
N VAL A 12 -12.35 23.99 -4.88
CA VAL A 12 -11.29 23.47 -5.20
C VAL A 12 -10.28 22.95 -4.32
N LEU A 13 -10.30 23.17 -3.69
CA LEU A 13 -9.47 22.67 -2.83
C LEU A 13 -9.71 21.40 -2.34
N ALA A 14 -10.82 21.09 -2.36
CA ALA A 14 -11.22 19.83 -1.86
C ALA A 14 -10.57 18.70 -2.58
N SER A 15 -10.51 18.75 -3.86
CA SER A 15 -9.88 17.67 -4.59
C SER A 15 -8.41 17.54 -4.25
N CYS A 16 -7.78 18.62 -3.89
CA CYS A 16 -6.39 18.53 -3.51
C CYS A 16 -6.21 17.82 -2.19
N GLY A 17 -7.21 17.87 -1.33
CA GLY A 17 -7.12 17.25 -0.02
C GLY A 17 -7.49 15.80 0.00
N GLU A 18 -8.10 15.32 -1.06
CA GLU A 18 -8.55 13.94 -1.06
C GLU A 18 -7.45 12.98 -1.48
N LYS A 19 -7.25 11.96 -0.66
CA LYS A 19 -6.30 10.91 -0.97
C LYS A 19 -7.03 9.73 -1.59
N ALA A 20 -6.32 8.99 -2.44
CA ALA A 20 -6.86 7.74 -2.93
C ALA A 20 -7.06 6.78 -1.76
N PRO A 21 -8.00 5.84 -1.87
CA PRO A 21 -8.29 4.94 -0.74
C PRO A 21 -7.11 4.10 -0.29
N TYR A 22 -6.14 3.91 -1.16
CA TYR A 22 -4.97 3.10 -0.84
C TYR A 22 -3.79 3.90 -0.31
N GLU A 23 -3.85 5.24 -0.29
CA GLU A 23 -2.72 6.03 0.17
C GLU A 23 -2.58 5.97 1.69
N GLY A 24 -1.36 5.84 2.14
CA GLY A 24 -1.06 5.84 3.56
C GLY A 24 0.12 4.95 3.87
N THR A 25 0.39 4.82 5.17
CA THR A 25 1.46 3.96 5.66
C THR A 25 0.83 2.72 6.29
N TYR A 26 1.34 1.57 5.90
CA TYR A 26 0.83 0.28 6.35
C TYR A 26 1.93 -0.49 7.04
N GLU A 27 1.58 -1.21 8.09
CA GLU A 27 2.55 -1.99 8.86
C GLU A 27 2.02 -3.36 9.20
N GLY A 28 2.94 -4.31 9.30
CA GLY A 28 2.59 -5.66 9.71
C GLY A 28 3.84 -6.50 9.79
N THR A 29 3.65 -7.77 10.15
CA THR A 29 4.75 -8.71 10.27
C THR A 29 4.43 -9.92 9.42
N PHE A 30 5.23 -10.15 8.39
CA PHE A 30 5.05 -11.30 7.52
C PHE A 30 5.79 -12.51 8.11
N PRO A 31 5.33 -13.73 7.83
CA PRO A 31 5.98 -14.93 8.36
C PRO A 31 7.36 -15.11 7.74
N CYS A 32 8.23 -15.71 8.55
CA CYS A 32 9.60 -15.97 8.14
C CYS A 32 9.96 -17.36 8.64
N ALA A 33 10.47 -18.21 7.75
CA ALA A 33 10.76 -19.60 8.10
C ALA A 33 11.90 -19.74 9.10
N ASP A 34 12.89 -18.85 9.00
CA ASP A 34 14.10 -18.94 9.78
C ASP A 34 14.31 -17.82 10.80
N CYS A 35 13.29 -17.01 11.04
CA CYS A 35 13.42 -15.89 11.95
C CYS A 35 12.07 -15.59 12.61
N ASP A 36 12.05 -14.60 13.52
CA ASP A 36 10.84 -14.28 14.27
C ASP A 36 9.77 -13.60 13.43
N GLY A 37 10.11 -13.18 12.24
CA GLY A 37 9.18 -12.50 11.35
C GLY A 37 9.88 -11.38 10.61
N ILE A 38 9.20 -10.90 9.57
CA ILE A 38 9.69 -9.77 8.76
C ILE A 38 8.78 -8.60 9.04
N ASN A 39 9.32 -7.56 9.66
CA ASN A 39 8.54 -6.36 9.93
C ASN A 39 8.49 -5.51 8.68
N VAL A 40 7.30 -5.26 8.17
CA VAL A 40 7.09 -4.55 6.92
C VAL A 40 6.48 -3.19 7.22
N SER A 41 7.07 -2.15 6.64
CA SER A 41 6.49 -0.81 6.65
C SER A 41 6.40 -0.37 5.20
N LEU A 42 5.19 -0.03 4.76
CA LEU A 42 4.92 0.28 3.37
C LEU A 42 4.19 1.61 3.30
N THR A 43 4.81 2.59 2.63
CA THR A 43 4.19 3.90 2.47
C THR A 43 3.78 4.05 1.01
N ILE A 44 2.49 4.22 0.78
CA ILE A 44 1.93 4.30 -0.56
C ILE A 44 1.39 5.68 -0.81
N GLY A 45 1.91 6.32 -1.85
CA GLY A 45 1.39 7.58 -2.33
C GLY A 45 0.47 7.37 -3.51
N LYS A 46 0.20 8.44 -4.22
CA LYS A 46 -0.70 8.35 -5.36
C LYS A 46 -0.12 7.51 -6.50
N ASP A 47 1.15 7.72 -6.82
CA ASP A 47 1.78 7.09 -7.97
C ASP A 47 3.02 6.27 -7.62
N THR A 48 3.54 6.43 -6.40
CA THR A 48 4.79 5.77 -6.02
C THR A 48 4.66 5.18 -4.62
N TYR A 49 5.58 4.29 -4.30
CA TYR A 49 5.63 3.72 -2.97
C TYR A 49 7.08 3.58 -2.49
N THR A 50 7.23 3.49 -1.19
CA THR A 50 8.49 3.07 -0.58
C THR A 50 8.18 1.98 0.43
N SER A 51 9.10 1.05 0.60
CA SER A 51 8.92 -0.02 1.57
C SER A 51 10.20 -0.26 2.33
N GLU A 52 10.03 -0.78 3.53
CA GLU A 52 11.15 -1.17 4.37
C GLU A 52 10.79 -2.49 5.05
N GLU A 53 11.64 -3.49 4.87
CA GLU A 53 11.45 -4.79 5.50
C GLU A 53 12.63 -5.03 6.43
N VAL A 54 12.32 -5.32 7.69
CA VAL A 54 13.36 -5.56 8.69
C VAL A 54 13.24 -7.01 9.16
N MET A 55 14.31 -7.76 8.95
CA MET A 55 14.40 -9.15 9.35
C MET A 55 15.63 -9.28 10.23
N GLU A 56 15.42 -9.45 11.53
CA GLU A 56 16.49 -9.47 12.51
C GLU A 56 17.29 -8.16 12.41
N GLU A 57 18.56 -8.21 12.04
CA GLU A 57 19.39 -7.02 11.92
C GLU A 57 19.50 -6.50 10.49
N LEU A 58 18.83 -7.18 9.56
CA LEU A 58 18.90 -6.79 8.15
C LEU A 58 17.70 -5.91 7.79
N THR A 59 18.00 -4.84 7.07
CA THR A 59 16.96 -3.93 6.56
C THR A 59 17.04 -3.90 5.05
N ASP A 60 15.92 -4.17 4.40
CA ASP A 60 15.82 -4.10 2.94
C ASP A 60 14.84 -3.02 2.57
N LYS A 61 15.23 -2.13 1.68
CA LYS A 61 14.40 -1.03 1.23
C LYS A 61 14.12 -1.15 -0.25
N ASP A 62 12.90 -0.80 -0.62
CA ASP A 62 12.48 -0.84 -2.01
C ASP A 62 11.62 0.36 -2.31
N ASN A 63 11.49 0.68 -3.59
CA ASN A 63 10.62 1.75 -4.04
C ASN A 63 10.21 1.47 -5.48
N GLY A 64 9.15 2.14 -5.90
CA GLY A 64 8.69 1.96 -7.25
C GLY A 64 7.40 2.70 -7.51
N THR A 65 6.63 2.20 -8.47
CA THR A 65 5.39 2.83 -8.89
C THR A 65 4.19 2.04 -8.42
N VAL A 66 3.04 2.70 -8.42
CA VAL A 66 1.78 2.12 -7.94
C VAL A 66 0.76 2.14 -9.06
N SER A 67 0.06 1.03 -9.23
CA SER A 67 -1.06 0.93 -10.12
C SER A 67 -2.25 0.39 -9.33
N TYR A 68 -3.43 0.99 -9.50
CA TYR A 68 -4.60 0.59 -8.74
C TYR A 68 -5.76 0.26 -9.65
N ASP A 69 -6.31 -0.93 -9.47
CA ASP A 69 -7.52 -1.38 -10.15
C ASP A 69 -8.70 -1.08 -9.24
N ALA A 70 -9.40 0.01 -9.52
CA ALA A 70 -10.49 0.46 -8.66
C ALA A 70 -11.69 -0.49 -8.70
N GLN A 71 -11.86 -1.20 -9.78
CA GLN A 71 -12.99 -2.12 -9.92
C GLN A 71 -12.85 -3.32 -9.00
N ASN A 72 -11.66 -3.88 -8.95
CA ASN A 72 -11.38 -5.05 -8.11
C ASN A 72 -10.68 -4.69 -6.80
N LYS A 73 -10.33 -3.41 -6.63
CA LYS A 73 -9.64 -2.91 -5.45
C LYS A 73 -8.31 -3.61 -5.22
N VAL A 74 -7.59 -3.81 -6.31
CA VAL A 74 -6.28 -4.46 -6.28
C VAL A 74 -5.20 -3.43 -6.53
N LEU A 75 -4.25 -3.39 -5.62
CA LEU A 75 -3.11 -2.49 -5.66
C LEU A 75 -1.90 -3.28 -6.15
N THR A 76 -1.22 -2.76 -7.17
CA THR A 76 -0.02 -3.40 -7.70
C THR A 76 1.16 -2.47 -7.48
N LEU A 77 2.19 -2.99 -6.83
CA LEU A 77 3.44 -2.28 -6.60
C LEU A 77 4.47 -2.82 -7.58
N ILE A 78 5.10 -1.92 -8.32
CA ILE A 78 6.06 -2.30 -9.34
C ILE A 78 7.43 -1.79 -8.90
N SER A 79 8.32 -2.71 -8.56
CA SER A 79 9.63 -2.39 -7.99
C SER A 79 10.58 -1.82 -9.05
N GLU A 80 11.24 -0.71 -8.72
CA GLU A 80 12.29 -0.19 -9.57
C GLU A 80 13.62 -0.90 -9.31
N LYS A 81 13.81 -1.32 -8.07
CA LYS A 81 15.04 -1.97 -7.66
C LYS A 81 15.18 -3.37 -8.25
N GLU A 82 14.07 -4.07 -8.40
CA GLU A 82 14.09 -5.45 -8.87
C GLU A 82 13.52 -5.62 -10.28
N ASN A 83 13.85 -4.68 -11.14
CA ASN A 83 13.54 -4.78 -12.58
C ASN A 83 12.05 -5.01 -12.89
N GLY A 84 11.20 -4.30 -12.20
CA GLY A 84 9.77 -4.38 -12.47
C GLY A 84 9.04 -5.54 -11.83
N LYS A 85 9.66 -6.18 -10.85
CA LYS A 85 8.98 -7.21 -10.09
C LYS A 85 7.74 -6.62 -9.43
N THR A 86 6.63 -7.35 -9.44
CA THR A 86 5.37 -6.84 -8.92
C THR A 86 4.94 -7.55 -7.65
N GLN A 87 4.20 -6.82 -6.82
CA GLN A 87 3.51 -7.36 -5.67
C GLN A 87 2.10 -6.82 -5.70
N GLN A 88 1.14 -7.64 -5.34
CA GLN A 88 -0.25 -7.21 -5.34
C GLN A 88 -0.88 -7.34 -3.96
N TYR A 89 -1.79 -6.40 -3.67
CA TYR A 89 -2.51 -6.36 -2.41
C TYR A 89 -3.98 -6.09 -2.68
N GLN A 90 -4.84 -6.73 -1.91
CA GLN A 90 -6.27 -6.44 -1.93
C GLN A 90 -6.56 -5.34 -0.91
N VAL A 91 -7.17 -4.25 -1.35
CA VAL A 91 -7.54 -3.16 -0.44
C VAL A 91 -8.87 -3.52 0.21
N LYS A 92 -8.91 -3.50 1.54
CA LYS A 92 -10.10 -3.87 2.29
C LYS A 92 -10.85 -2.63 2.77
N GLU A 93 -12.11 -2.82 3.12
CA GLU A 93 -12.96 -1.71 3.54
C GLU A 93 -12.55 -1.11 4.88
N ASP A 94 -11.90 -1.89 5.72
CA ASP A 94 -11.44 -1.41 7.01
C ASP A 94 -10.13 -0.62 6.92
N GLY A 95 -9.60 -0.44 5.73
CA GLY A 95 -8.37 0.29 5.53
C GLY A 95 -7.11 -0.55 5.51
N SER A 96 -7.25 -1.86 5.73
CA SER A 96 -6.08 -2.74 5.64
C SER A 96 -5.86 -3.19 4.20
N ILE A 97 -4.67 -3.73 3.95
CA ILE A 97 -4.38 -4.36 2.66
C ILE A 97 -3.87 -5.77 2.92
N VAL A 98 -4.23 -6.68 2.04
CA VAL A 98 -3.90 -8.09 2.19
C VAL A 98 -3.04 -8.53 1.01
N PHE A 99 -1.90 -9.13 1.30
CA PHE A 99 -1.00 -9.61 0.27
C PHE A 99 -1.68 -10.70 -0.57
N LEU A 100 -1.51 -10.61 -1.89
CA LEU A 100 -2.06 -11.59 -2.81
C LEU A 100 -0.93 -12.41 -3.41
N ASP A 101 -1.09 -13.72 -3.36
CA ASP A 101 -0.16 -14.65 -3.97
C ASP A 101 -0.77 -15.09 -5.30
N GLU A 102 -0.15 -14.71 -6.39
CA GLU A 102 -0.64 -14.97 -7.74
C GLU A 102 -2.09 -14.53 -7.89
N GLY A 103 -2.42 -13.36 -7.32
CA GLY A 103 -3.74 -12.77 -7.45
C GLY A 103 -4.78 -13.29 -6.47
N LYS A 104 -4.39 -14.17 -5.55
CA LYS A 104 -5.32 -14.76 -4.59
C LYS A 104 -4.87 -14.53 -3.17
N GLU A 105 -5.83 -14.38 -2.27
CA GLU A 105 -5.52 -14.24 -0.85
C GLU A 105 -5.01 -15.56 -0.30
N ILE A 106 -4.04 -15.44 0.60
CA ILE A 106 -3.48 -16.62 1.26
C ILE A 106 -4.49 -17.11 2.29
N THR A 107 -4.76 -18.40 2.30
CA THR A 107 -5.72 -19.01 3.21
C THR A 107 -5.00 -19.90 4.22
N GLY A 108 -5.75 -20.33 5.25
CA GLY A 108 -5.21 -21.26 6.26
C GLY A 108 -4.66 -20.52 7.46
N ALA A 109 -3.82 -21.23 8.21
CA ALA A 109 -3.33 -20.74 9.50
C ALA A 109 -2.48 -19.48 9.39
N LEU A 110 -1.83 -19.26 8.25
CA LEU A 110 -0.94 -18.12 8.07
C LEU A 110 -1.64 -16.90 7.47
N ALA A 111 -2.91 -17.02 7.13
CA ALA A 111 -3.61 -15.94 6.41
C ALA A 111 -3.52 -14.58 7.13
N SER A 112 -3.68 -14.58 8.45
CA SER A 112 -3.68 -13.33 9.21
C SER A 112 -2.31 -12.65 9.22
N TYR A 113 -1.25 -13.36 8.94
CA TYR A 113 0.10 -12.77 8.92
C TYR A 113 0.38 -11.99 7.64
N TYR A 114 -0.49 -12.08 6.66
CA TYR A 114 -0.29 -11.38 5.38
C TYR A 114 -1.15 -10.12 5.26
N ILE A 115 -1.64 -9.63 6.38
CA ILE A 115 -2.45 -8.42 6.43
C ILE A 115 -1.61 -7.27 6.97
N LEU A 116 -1.56 -6.17 6.20
CA LEU A 116 -0.91 -4.96 6.65
C LEU A 116 -1.98 -3.97 7.05
N LYS A 117 -1.83 -3.37 8.20
CA LYS A 117 -2.81 -2.44 8.73
C LYS A 117 -2.37 -1.01 8.56
N LYS A 118 -3.31 -0.16 8.21
CA LYS A 118 -3.02 1.25 8.02
C LYS A 118 -2.69 1.90 9.36
N LYS A 119 -1.61 2.63 9.34
CA LYS A 119 -1.14 3.32 10.53
C LYS A 119 -1.96 4.56 10.87
#